data_150de33012e44828a8172d41ae6446bc
#
_entry.id   150de33012e44828a8172d41ae6446bc
#
_cell.length_a   1.000
_cell.length_b   1.000
_cell.length_c   1.000
_cell.angle_alpha   90.00
_cell.angle_beta   90.00
_cell.angle_gamma   90.00
#
_symmetry.space_group_name_H-M   'P 1'
#
loop_
_entity.id
_entity.type
_entity.pdbx_description
1 polymer ?
#
loop_
_entity_poly.entity_id
_entity_poly.type
_entity_poly.pdbx_seq_one_letter_code
_entity_poly.pdbx_strand_id
1 'polypeptide(L)'
;MIKFIITFILLFTVSYIATCIATFFSPSQINTQSTYLQENTKDTTQRIEGIAVRVKDGDTLVFREKNGYKYNVRLYGIDTPEKSQPYGPQATGILKELVNNKNLVLRVYGEDRYKRKLAKVYVDGRDINATLLAKGAAWHYKKYDKSSDYSAYASLEAKANHEKKGLWNKDKPIPPWTYRQSKKEKQ
;
A
#
# COMPACT_ATOMS: atom_id res chain seq x y z
N MET A 1 -44.39 -59.13 -15.82
CA MET A 1 -44.83 -57.72 -15.88
C MET A 1 -43.98 -56.77 -15.00
N ILE A 2 -43.68 -57.08 -13.78
CA ILE A 2 -42.92 -56.19 -12.85
C ILE A 2 -41.48 -55.86 -13.33
N LYS A 3 -40.75 -56.81 -13.92
CA LYS A 3 -39.39 -56.56 -14.43
C LYS A 3 -39.30 -55.55 -15.59
N PHE A 4 -40.29 -55.50 -16.45
CA PHE A 4 -40.37 -54.53 -17.55
C PHE A 4 -40.64 -53.10 -17.08
N ILE A 5 -41.41 -52.92 -16.01
CA ILE A 5 -41.73 -51.63 -15.47
C ILE A 5 -40.50 -50.98 -14.79
N ILE A 6 -39.71 -51.79 -14.08
CA ILE A 6 -38.49 -51.31 -13.40
C ILE A 6 -37.46 -50.86 -14.41
N THR A 7 -37.26 -51.58 -15.53
CA THR A 7 -36.29 -51.25 -16.59
C THR A 7 -36.71 -49.92 -17.29
N PHE A 8 -38.01 -49.72 -17.50
CA PHE A 8 -38.50 -48.48 -18.16
C PHE A 8 -38.32 -47.26 -17.25
N ILE A 9 -38.55 -47.37 -15.94
CA ILE A 9 -38.35 -46.31 -14.95
C ILE A 9 -36.86 -45.95 -14.84
N LEU A 10 -35.96 -46.93 -14.87
CA LEU A 10 -34.53 -46.69 -14.78
C LEU A 10 -33.98 -45.93 -16.02
N LEU A 11 -34.47 -46.23 -17.21
CA LEU A 11 -34.11 -45.55 -18.46
C LEU A 11 -34.57 -44.08 -18.53
N PHE A 12 -35.78 -43.82 -17.98
CA PHE A 12 -36.30 -42.42 -17.95
C PHE A 12 -35.56 -41.56 -16.90
N THR A 13 -35.15 -42.11 -15.77
CA THR A 13 -34.41 -41.35 -14.75
C THR A 13 -32.98 -41.02 -15.22
N VAL A 14 -32.28 -41.91 -15.92
CA VAL A 14 -30.96 -41.60 -16.48
C VAL A 14 -31.01 -40.56 -17.57
N SER A 15 -32.04 -40.58 -18.43
CA SER A 15 -32.22 -39.57 -19.47
C SER A 15 -32.55 -38.19 -18.89
N TYR A 16 -33.35 -38.14 -17.81
CA TYR A 16 -33.72 -36.87 -17.15
C TYR A 16 -32.53 -36.22 -16.42
N ILE A 17 -31.66 -37.03 -15.81
CA ILE A 17 -30.44 -36.53 -15.14
C ILE A 17 -29.42 -36.02 -16.18
N ALA A 18 -29.30 -36.68 -17.33
CA ALA A 18 -28.40 -36.21 -18.38
C ALA A 18 -28.85 -34.89 -19.01
N THR A 19 -30.16 -34.64 -19.14
CA THR A 19 -30.69 -33.35 -19.64
C THR A 19 -30.59 -32.23 -18.62
N CYS A 20 -30.74 -32.50 -17.31
CA CYS A 20 -30.55 -31.49 -16.27
C CYS A 20 -29.07 -31.05 -16.13
N ILE A 21 -28.12 -31.93 -16.32
CA ILE A 21 -26.70 -31.57 -16.26
C ILE A 21 -26.27 -30.72 -17.48
N ALA A 22 -26.84 -30.96 -18.65
CA ALA A 22 -26.53 -30.19 -19.86
C ALA A 22 -27.06 -28.73 -19.83
N THR A 23 -28.11 -28.45 -19.05
CA THR A 23 -28.65 -27.09 -18.93
C THR A 23 -27.93 -26.25 -17.87
N PHE A 24 -27.15 -26.85 -16.96
CA PHE A 24 -26.34 -26.11 -15.98
C PHE A 24 -24.93 -25.75 -16.48
N PHE A 25 -24.46 -26.34 -17.57
CA PHE A 25 -23.18 -25.96 -18.18
C PHE A 25 -23.41 -25.21 -19.50
N SER A 26 -23.93 -24.00 -19.43
CA SER A 26 -23.96 -23.11 -20.59
C SER A 26 -22.54 -22.54 -20.81
N PRO A 27 -21.98 -22.61 -22.02
CA PRO A 27 -20.63 -22.07 -22.34
C PRO A 27 -20.51 -20.56 -22.13
N SER A 28 -21.64 -19.86 -21.93
CA SER A 28 -21.65 -18.41 -21.67
C SER A 28 -21.13 -17.99 -20.29
N GLN A 29 -20.99 -18.92 -19.33
CA GLN A 29 -20.46 -18.60 -17.99
C GLN A 29 -18.93 -18.61 -17.91
N ILE A 30 -18.24 -19.20 -18.89
CA ILE A 30 -16.75 -19.30 -18.86
C ILE A 30 -16.11 -17.96 -19.24
N ASN A 31 -16.83 -17.06 -19.92
CA ASN A 31 -16.27 -15.80 -20.40
C ASN A 31 -16.38 -14.64 -19.39
N THR A 32 -17.18 -14.80 -18.31
CA THR A 32 -17.37 -13.72 -17.31
C THR A 32 -16.24 -13.69 -16.29
N GLN A 33 -15.61 -14.82 -15.95
CA GLN A 33 -14.47 -14.83 -15.03
C GLN A 33 -13.16 -14.36 -15.66
N SER A 34 -12.99 -14.52 -16.97
CA SER A 34 -11.85 -13.97 -17.71
C SER A 34 -11.87 -12.43 -17.79
N THR A 35 -13.05 -11.84 -17.76
CA THR A 35 -13.22 -10.38 -17.86
C THR A 35 -12.95 -9.68 -16.53
N TYR A 36 -13.20 -10.34 -15.39
CA TYR A 36 -12.90 -9.78 -14.06
C TYR A 36 -11.40 -9.78 -13.72
N LEU A 37 -10.57 -10.52 -14.45
CA LEU A 37 -9.12 -10.55 -14.23
C LEU A 37 -8.37 -9.54 -15.13
N GLN A 38 -9.02 -8.87 -16.05
CA GLN A 38 -8.40 -7.92 -17.00
C GLN A 38 -8.65 -6.45 -16.68
N GLU A 39 -9.44 -6.13 -15.65
CA GLU A 39 -9.61 -4.76 -15.17
C GLU A 39 -8.60 -4.42 -14.05
N ASN A 40 -7.39 -4.97 -14.13
CA ASN A 40 -6.26 -4.46 -13.37
C ASN A 40 -5.69 -3.27 -14.16
N THR A 41 -6.17 -2.08 -13.79
CA THR A 41 -5.55 -0.78 -14.05
C THR A 41 -4.05 -0.95 -14.23
N LYS A 42 -3.54 -0.51 -15.36
CA LYS A 42 -2.13 -0.42 -15.72
C LYS A 42 -1.40 0.35 -14.61
N ASP A 43 -1.00 -0.36 -13.55
CA ASP A 43 -0.11 0.17 -12.53
C ASP A 43 1.27 0.29 -13.18
N THR A 44 1.53 1.46 -13.75
CA THR A 44 2.78 1.80 -14.41
C THR A 44 3.91 2.08 -13.43
N THR A 45 3.71 1.84 -12.12
CA THR A 45 4.73 2.09 -11.11
C THR A 45 5.84 1.05 -11.19
N GLN A 46 7.08 1.52 -11.34
CA GLN A 46 8.26 0.66 -11.30
C GLN A 46 8.40 0.02 -9.91
N ARG A 47 8.61 -1.30 -9.87
CA ARG A 47 8.86 -2.06 -8.65
C ARG A 47 10.36 -2.37 -8.55
N ILE A 48 10.99 -2.06 -7.40
CA ILE A 48 12.42 -2.26 -7.15
C ILE A 48 12.59 -2.98 -5.80
N GLU A 49 13.43 -4.03 -5.76
CA GLU A 49 13.70 -4.81 -4.56
C GLU A 49 15.12 -4.57 -4.04
N GLY A 50 15.26 -4.53 -2.71
CA GLY A 50 16.55 -4.32 -2.06
C GLY A 50 16.43 -4.12 -0.56
N ILE A 51 17.36 -3.35 0.03
CA ILE A 51 17.43 -3.10 1.47
C ILE A 51 17.64 -1.62 1.78
N ALA A 52 17.21 -1.17 2.96
CA ALA A 52 17.61 0.13 3.50
C ALA A 52 19.05 0.03 4.05
N VAL A 53 19.96 0.86 3.53
CA VAL A 53 21.33 0.95 4.07
C VAL A 53 21.49 2.04 5.12
N ARG A 54 20.60 3.04 5.10
CA ARG A 54 20.58 4.12 6.09
C ARG A 54 19.23 4.84 6.08
N VAL A 55 18.64 5.06 7.23
CA VAL A 55 17.52 5.98 7.41
C VAL A 55 18.10 7.38 7.71
N LYS A 56 17.69 8.38 6.94
CA LYS A 56 18.12 9.78 7.09
C LYS A 56 17.26 10.53 8.10
N ASP A 57 15.95 10.40 7.96
CA ASP A 57 14.92 11.01 8.80
C ASP A 57 13.65 10.13 8.76
N GLY A 58 12.51 10.64 9.26
CA GLY A 58 11.29 9.84 9.40
C GLY A 58 10.64 9.39 8.08
N ASP A 59 11.02 9.98 6.94
CA ASP A 59 10.46 9.66 5.62
C ASP A 59 11.47 9.61 4.49
N THR A 60 12.76 9.61 4.82
CA THR A 60 13.84 9.56 3.84
C THR A 60 14.86 8.50 4.22
N LEU A 61 15.19 7.61 3.27
CA LEU A 61 16.20 6.58 3.45
C LEU A 61 17.12 6.46 2.23
N VAL A 62 18.27 5.84 2.43
CA VAL A 62 19.16 5.37 1.37
C VAL A 62 18.84 3.89 1.14
N PHE A 63 18.41 3.57 -0.05
CA PHE A 63 18.08 2.22 -0.50
C PHE A 63 19.18 1.67 -1.39
N ARG A 64 19.49 0.40 -1.25
CA ARG A 64 20.39 -0.34 -2.14
C ARG A 64 19.61 -1.48 -2.79
N GLU A 65 19.52 -1.43 -4.10
CA GLU A 65 18.93 -2.45 -4.95
C GLU A 65 19.80 -3.72 -4.96
N LYS A 66 19.24 -4.87 -5.33
CA LYS A 66 19.95 -6.16 -5.40
C LYS A 66 21.18 -6.12 -6.34
N ASN A 67 21.12 -5.32 -7.41
CA ASN A 67 22.23 -5.11 -8.36
C ASN A 67 23.33 -4.15 -7.84
N GLY A 68 23.18 -3.62 -6.62
CA GLY A 68 24.16 -2.74 -5.95
C GLY A 68 23.91 -1.25 -6.12
N TYR A 69 23.05 -0.80 -7.02
CA TYR A 69 22.73 0.62 -7.18
C TYR A 69 22.08 1.20 -5.91
N LYS A 70 22.44 2.45 -5.60
CA LYS A 70 21.92 3.16 -4.42
C LYS A 70 21.07 4.35 -4.83
N TYR A 71 19.93 4.49 -4.16
CA TYR A 71 19.01 5.60 -4.36
C TYR A 71 18.72 6.30 -3.03
N ASN A 72 18.55 7.63 -3.08
CA ASN A 72 17.83 8.33 -2.02
C ASN A 72 16.34 8.15 -2.28
N VAL A 73 15.60 7.69 -1.29
CA VAL A 73 14.16 7.45 -1.38
C VAL A 73 13.44 8.37 -0.43
N ARG A 74 12.47 9.10 -0.93
CA ARG A 74 11.50 9.88 -0.17
C ARG A 74 10.17 9.13 -0.15
N LEU A 75 9.65 8.82 1.01
CA LEU A 75 8.39 8.12 1.16
C LEU A 75 7.25 8.98 0.58
N TYR A 76 6.53 8.43 -0.39
CA TYR A 76 5.49 9.12 -1.16
C TYR A 76 4.20 9.27 -0.34
N GLY A 77 3.50 10.40 -0.50
CA GLY A 77 2.19 10.64 0.10
C GLY A 77 2.20 10.99 1.58
N ILE A 78 3.36 10.98 2.25
CA ILE A 78 3.49 11.35 3.66
C ILE A 78 4.56 12.42 3.88
N ASP A 79 4.50 13.10 5.03
CA ASP A 79 5.51 14.05 5.49
C ASP A 79 5.70 13.88 7.00
N THR A 80 6.94 13.66 7.44
CA THR A 80 7.25 13.44 8.86
C THR A 80 7.84 14.68 9.50
N PRO A 81 7.72 14.85 10.82
CA PRO A 81 8.41 15.92 11.51
C PRO A 81 9.91 15.91 11.19
N GLU A 82 10.46 17.11 10.94
CA GLU A 82 11.88 17.33 10.70
C GLU A 82 12.72 16.86 11.91
N LYS A 83 14.00 16.51 11.73
CA LYS A 83 14.85 16.06 12.83
C LYS A 83 14.89 17.01 14.03
N SER A 84 14.86 18.32 13.78
CA SER A 84 14.87 19.37 14.79
C SER A 84 13.47 19.77 15.27
N GLN A 85 12.44 19.14 14.73
CA GLN A 85 11.05 19.36 15.10
C GLN A 85 10.65 18.41 16.24
N PRO A 86 9.76 18.81 17.15
CA PRO A 86 9.18 17.88 18.11
C PRO A 86 8.66 16.61 17.43
N TYR A 87 8.95 15.45 17.99
CA TYR A 87 8.65 14.11 17.45
C TYR A 87 9.48 13.68 16.20
N GLY A 88 10.38 14.51 15.69
CA GLY A 88 11.23 14.14 14.53
C GLY A 88 12.16 12.94 14.81
N PRO A 89 12.92 12.96 15.92
CA PRO A 89 13.76 11.82 16.31
C PRO A 89 12.97 10.52 16.49
N GLN A 90 11.77 10.59 17.07
CA GLN A 90 10.89 9.43 17.27
C GLN A 90 10.38 8.88 15.94
N ALA A 91 9.91 9.75 15.01
CA ALA A 91 9.49 9.33 13.68
C ALA A 91 10.64 8.64 12.92
N THR A 92 11.86 9.18 13.03
CA THR A 92 13.08 8.57 12.46
C THR A 92 13.36 7.19 13.06
N GLY A 93 13.23 7.05 14.40
CA GLY A 93 13.40 5.77 15.10
C GLY A 93 12.38 4.74 14.63
N ILE A 94 11.11 5.13 14.52
CA ILE A 94 10.03 4.25 14.05
C ILE A 94 10.31 3.76 12.61
N LEU A 95 10.69 4.63 11.68
CA LEU A 95 11.03 4.19 10.33
C LEU A 95 12.21 3.21 10.36
N LYS A 96 13.25 3.51 11.15
CA LYS A 96 14.42 2.64 11.29
C LYS A 96 14.04 1.24 11.77
N GLU A 97 13.20 1.10 12.79
CA GLU A 97 12.69 -0.18 13.29
C GLU A 97 11.89 -0.96 12.22
N LEU A 98 11.09 -0.23 11.43
CA LEU A 98 10.24 -0.83 10.41
C LEU A 98 11.03 -1.40 9.23
N VAL A 99 12.21 -0.83 8.89
CA VAL A 99 12.95 -1.18 7.67
C VAL A 99 14.33 -1.80 7.91
N ASN A 100 14.86 -1.74 9.15
CA ASN A 100 16.22 -2.22 9.45
C ASN A 100 16.34 -3.73 9.26
N ASN A 101 17.38 -4.17 8.58
CA ASN A 101 17.68 -5.58 8.29
C ASN A 101 16.54 -6.35 7.58
N LYS A 102 15.70 -5.65 6.81
CA LYS A 102 14.58 -6.25 6.09
C LYS A 102 14.72 -6.08 4.59
N ASN A 103 14.16 -7.03 3.84
CA ASN A 103 13.96 -6.88 2.41
C ASN A 103 12.82 -5.91 2.16
N LEU A 104 13.08 -4.92 1.33
CA LEU A 104 12.12 -3.89 0.96
C LEU A 104 11.72 -4.04 -0.50
N VAL A 105 10.48 -3.69 -0.77
CA VAL A 105 9.99 -3.47 -2.13
C VAL A 105 9.57 -2.01 -2.23
N LEU A 106 10.15 -1.30 -3.20
CA LEU A 106 9.73 0.05 -3.56
C LEU A 106 8.71 -0.01 -4.70
N ARG A 107 7.64 0.74 -4.56
CA ARG A 107 6.72 1.09 -5.65
C ARG A 107 6.95 2.55 -5.99
N VAL A 108 7.63 2.81 -7.12
CA VAL A 108 8.14 4.14 -7.48
C VAL A 108 7.08 4.91 -8.26
N TYR A 109 6.75 6.10 -7.80
CA TYR A 109 5.79 7.04 -8.41
C TYR A 109 6.46 8.13 -9.24
N GLY A 110 7.79 8.29 -9.12
CA GLY A 110 8.55 9.30 -9.85
C GLY A 110 9.83 9.69 -9.12
N GLU A 111 10.36 10.86 -9.48
CA GLU A 111 11.55 11.45 -8.89
C GLU A 111 11.29 12.93 -8.58
N ASP A 112 11.84 13.43 -7.48
CA ASP A 112 11.73 14.83 -7.13
C ASP A 112 12.89 15.67 -7.69
N ARG A 113 12.80 16.99 -7.52
CA ARG A 113 13.86 17.93 -7.97
C ARG A 113 15.24 17.71 -7.34
N TYR A 114 15.31 16.94 -6.26
CA TYR A 114 16.54 16.59 -5.56
C TYR A 114 17.08 15.21 -5.96
N LYS A 115 16.55 14.62 -7.03
CA LYS A 115 16.93 13.30 -7.53
C LYS A 115 16.65 12.17 -6.52
N ARG A 116 15.62 12.33 -5.67
CA ARG A 116 15.16 11.26 -4.81
C ARG A 116 14.02 10.51 -5.47
N LYS A 117 14.04 9.17 -5.41
CA LYS A 117 12.90 8.35 -5.82
C LYS A 117 11.73 8.60 -4.87
N LEU A 118 10.58 8.98 -5.41
CA LEU A 118 9.32 9.08 -4.67
C LEU A 118 8.66 7.71 -4.68
N ALA A 119 8.59 7.04 -3.51
CA ALA A 119 8.12 5.66 -3.47
C ALA A 119 7.27 5.34 -2.24
N LYS A 120 6.36 4.39 -2.39
CA LYS A 120 5.83 3.61 -1.27
C LYS A 120 6.81 2.47 -0.99
N VAL A 121 7.04 2.23 0.29
CA VAL A 121 7.98 1.22 0.79
C VAL A 121 7.16 0.07 1.40
N TYR A 122 7.47 -1.15 1.00
CA TYR A 122 6.81 -2.34 1.52
C TYR A 122 7.82 -3.27 2.18
N VAL A 123 7.42 -3.86 3.29
CA VAL A 123 8.11 -4.95 3.98
C VAL A 123 7.12 -6.08 4.18
N ASP A 124 7.41 -7.27 3.66
CA ASP A 124 6.53 -8.44 3.75
C ASP A 124 5.07 -8.11 3.35
N GLY A 125 4.91 -7.35 2.26
CA GLY A 125 3.62 -6.91 1.74
C GLY A 125 2.94 -5.77 2.51
N ARG A 126 3.49 -5.35 3.67
CA ARG A 126 2.95 -4.25 4.49
C ARG A 126 3.44 -2.90 3.98
N ASP A 127 2.53 -1.97 3.73
CA ASP A 127 2.84 -0.57 3.42
C ASP A 127 3.41 0.15 4.66
N ILE A 128 4.69 0.55 4.58
CA ILE A 128 5.39 1.24 5.66
C ILE A 128 4.94 2.70 5.78
N ASN A 129 4.59 3.34 4.65
CA ASN A 129 4.06 4.71 4.64
C ASN A 129 2.71 4.76 5.40
N ALA A 130 1.81 3.83 5.12
CA ALA A 130 0.55 3.66 5.84
C ALA A 130 0.77 3.35 7.33
N THR A 131 1.77 2.51 7.64
CA THR A 131 2.12 2.16 9.01
C THR A 131 2.59 3.38 9.82
N LEU A 132 3.37 4.28 9.22
CA LEU A 132 3.80 5.53 9.85
C LEU A 132 2.61 6.45 10.15
N LEU A 133 1.65 6.57 9.25
CA LEU A 133 0.40 7.31 9.47
C LEU A 133 -0.40 6.71 10.64
N ALA A 134 -0.61 5.41 10.63
CA ALA A 134 -1.36 4.69 11.66
C ALA A 134 -0.73 4.79 13.06
N LYS A 135 0.60 4.90 13.13
CA LYS A 135 1.37 5.12 14.37
C LYS A 135 1.39 6.60 14.82
N GLY A 136 0.83 7.52 14.03
CA GLY A 136 0.94 8.95 14.27
C GLY A 136 2.39 9.46 14.18
N ALA A 137 3.20 8.87 13.29
CA ALA A 137 4.58 9.27 13.06
C ALA A 137 4.74 10.18 11.82
N ALA A 138 3.68 10.35 11.04
CA ALA A 138 3.66 11.13 9.82
C ALA A 138 2.32 11.87 9.65
N TRP A 139 2.36 12.92 8.85
CA TRP A 139 1.21 13.59 8.26
C TRP A 139 0.92 13.00 6.88
N HIS A 140 -0.35 12.91 6.49
CA HIS A 140 -0.72 12.67 5.10
C HIS A 140 -0.45 13.93 4.27
N TYR A 141 0.47 13.84 3.29
CA TYR A 141 0.85 14.98 2.47
C TYR A 141 -0.13 15.14 1.30
N LYS A 142 -1.37 15.48 1.61
CA LYS A 142 -2.55 15.52 0.72
C LYS A 142 -2.31 16.27 -0.59
N LYS A 143 -1.54 17.37 -0.55
CA LYS A 143 -1.23 18.19 -1.74
C LYS A 143 -0.49 17.39 -2.82
N TYR A 144 0.36 16.44 -2.43
CA TYR A 144 1.25 15.71 -3.32
C TYR A 144 0.89 14.24 -3.48
N ASP A 145 -0.03 13.72 -2.69
CA ASP A 145 -0.52 12.36 -2.87
C ASP A 145 -1.56 12.30 -3.98
N LYS A 146 -1.22 11.59 -5.07
CA LYS A 146 -2.10 11.31 -6.22
C LYS A 146 -2.32 9.81 -6.39
N SER A 147 -2.02 9.03 -5.35
CA SER A 147 -2.20 7.57 -5.39
C SER A 147 -3.65 7.16 -5.19
N SER A 148 -3.98 5.93 -5.60
CA SER A 148 -5.26 5.28 -5.30
C SER A 148 -5.53 5.13 -3.80
N ASP A 149 -4.49 5.16 -2.98
CA ASP A 149 -4.58 4.97 -1.53
C ASP A 149 -4.85 6.26 -0.74
N TYR A 150 -5.09 7.39 -1.43
CA TYR A 150 -5.35 8.70 -0.81
C TYR A 150 -6.38 8.63 0.32
N SER A 151 -7.54 8.03 0.06
CA SER A 151 -8.61 7.91 1.05
C SER A 151 -8.22 7.05 2.26
N ALA A 152 -7.47 5.98 2.02
CA ALA A 152 -6.95 5.12 3.09
C ALA A 152 -5.94 5.87 3.97
N TYR A 153 -5.02 6.62 3.36
CA TYR A 153 -4.04 7.43 4.10
C TYR A 153 -4.71 8.53 4.92
N ALA A 154 -5.70 9.22 4.35
CA ALA A 154 -6.48 10.23 5.07
C ALA A 154 -7.22 9.64 6.27
N SER A 155 -7.78 8.44 6.14
CA SER A 155 -8.47 7.73 7.23
C SER A 155 -7.50 7.30 8.33
N LEU A 156 -6.30 6.83 7.98
CA LEU A 156 -5.26 6.45 8.95
C LEU A 156 -4.77 7.64 9.75
N GLU A 157 -4.52 8.78 9.09
CA GLU A 157 -4.17 10.05 9.77
C GLU A 157 -5.28 10.47 10.73
N ALA A 158 -6.53 10.52 10.26
CA ALA A 158 -7.67 10.93 11.08
C ALA A 158 -7.84 10.03 12.32
N LYS A 159 -7.70 8.70 12.15
CA LYS A 159 -7.76 7.75 13.25
C LYS A 159 -6.62 7.96 14.25
N ALA A 160 -5.38 8.11 13.79
CA ALA A 160 -4.23 8.36 14.66
C ALA A 160 -4.39 9.67 15.45
N ASN A 161 -4.93 10.71 14.81
CA ASN A 161 -5.22 12.00 15.46
C ASN A 161 -6.32 11.85 16.53
N HIS A 162 -7.44 11.21 16.19
CA HIS A 162 -8.53 10.97 17.15
C HIS A 162 -8.05 10.17 18.39
N GLU A 163 -7.20 9.17 18.17
CA GLU A 163 -6.62 8.32 19.22
C GLU A 163 -5.39 8.97 19.90
N LYS A 164 -5.06 10.22 19.57
CA LYS A 164 -3.90 10.97 20.08
C LYS A 164 -2.58 10.21 20.03
N LYS A 165 -2.36 9.42 18.98
CA LYS A 165 -1.16 8.63 18.78
C LYS A 165 0.03 9.48 18.36
N GLY A 166 1.20 9.16 18.86
CA GLY A 166 2.46 9.70 18.38
C GLY A 166 2.53 11.24 18.46
N LEU A 167 2.77 11.88 17.32
CA LEU A 167 2.83 13.34 17.20
C LEU A 167 1.51 14.02 17.59
N TRP A 168 0.38 13.31 17.49
CA TRP A 168 -0.96 13.80 17.82
C TRP A 168 -1.25 13.84 19.32
N ASN A 169 -0.37 13.30 20.16
CA ASN A 169 -0.49 13.39 21.63
C ASN A 169 -0.22 14.81 22.16
N LYS A 170 0.30 15.70 21.32
CA LYS A 170 0.51 17.11 21.66
C LYS A 170 -0.66 17.95 21.17
N ASP A 171 -1.01 18.97 21.93
CA ASP A 171 -1.96 19.97 21.47
C ASP A 171 -1.36 20.73 20.28
N LYS A 172 -2.11 20.79 19.17
CA LYS A 172 -1.78 21.54 17.94
C LYS A 172 -0.37 21.23 17.39
N PRO A 173 -0.08 19.99 16.98
CA PRO A 173 1.21 19.68 16.38
C PRO A 173 1.38 20.48 15.08
N ILE A 174 2.59 21.04 14.89
CA ILE A 174 2.89 21.85 13.69
C ILE A 174 3.22 20.93 12.53
N PRO A 175 2.58 21.07 11.34
CA PRO A 175 2.94 20.29 10.16
C PRO A 175 4.38 20.59 9.70
N PRO A 176 5.10 19.59 9.14
CA PRO A 176 6.49 19.77 8.71
C PRO A 176 6.68 20.88 7.67
N TRP A 177 5.75 21.01 6.74
CA TRP A 177 5.81 22.09 5.72
C TRP A 177 5.70 23.48 6.32
N THR A 178 4.86 23.69 7.35
CA THR A 178 4.76 24.95 8.09
C THR A 178 6.03 25.19 8.89
N TYR A 179 6.59 24.16 9.53
CA TYR A 179 7.85 24.28 10.26
C TYR A 179 9.01 24.67 9.35
N ARG A 180 9.11 24.09 8.13
CA ARG A 180 10.13 24.49 7.14
C ARG A 180 9.97 25.92 6.69
N GLN A 181 8.74 26.39 6.50
CA GLN A 181 8.47 27.77 6.11
C GLN A 181 8.92 28.75 7.20
N SER A 182 8.53 28.53 8.45
CA SER A 182 8.91 29.42 9.57
C SER A 182 10.42 29.50 9.81
N LYS A 183 11.19 28.46 9.45
CA LYS A 183 12.66 28.51 9.51
C LYS A 183 13.29 29.34 8.39
N LYS A 184 12.69 29.37 7.20
CA LYS A 184 13.19 30.21 6.09
C LYS A 184 12.96 31.70 6.35
N GLU A 185 11.86 32.03 7.01
CA GLU A 185 11.53 33.43 7.34
C GLU A 185 12.43 34.03 8.44
N LYS A 186 13.18 33.17 9.19
CA LYS A 186 14.10 33.57 10.26
C LYS A 186 15.58 33.65 9.82
N GLN A 187 15.86 33.28 8.58
CA GLN A 187 17.21 33.36 7.95
C GLN A 187 17.32 34.58 7.04
#